data_b93fc4519f2b7c6096b51af699b981f9
#
_entry.id   b93fc4519f2b7c6096b51af699b981f9
#
_cell.length_a   1.000
_cell.length_b   1.000
_cell.length_c   1.000
_cell.angle_alpha   90.00
_cell.angle_beta   90.00
_cell.angle_gamma   90.00
#
_symmetry.space_group_name_H-M   'P 1'
#
loop_
_entity.id
_entity.type
_entity.pdbx_description
1 polymer ?
#
loop_
_entity_poly.entity_id
_entity_poly.type
_entity_poly.pdbx_seq_one_letter_code
_entity_poly.pdbx_strand_id
1 'polypeptide(L)'
;SSNFQDPENSFISKRINLGLDLQGGSYLLLEIDNEPVEIQKLQNTTTVIRNFLKDKKISFNDLRIQDKTIVFTVLKNNTDLVEAFFLDKESVINPYYNQYKSHQFDVTIEDKKFILSLSKYGLIEIKTSSQDQALEIVRRRVDEVGTNEPNILKRGNNRILVELPGLDDPMRIKSLLGKTANLTFRFVTQNNNDTFGTEMIQFEDGMSEAMVSKRIILNGENLLDAQPQM
;
A
#
# COMPACT_ATOMS: atom_id res chain seq x y z
N SER A 1 41.85 -51.99 36.47
CA SER A 1 40.87 -51.66 35.44
C SER A 1 39.77 -50.77 36.03
N SER A 2 39.95 -49.49 35.99
CA SER A 2 38.98 -48.52 36.43
C SER A 2 38.56 -47.71 35.23
N ASN A 3 37.30 -47.89 34.76
CA ASN A 3 36.65 -47.08 33.79
C ASN A 3 36.38 -45.69 34.39
N PHE A 4 37.12 -44.70 33.93
CA PHE A 4 36.73 -43.32 34.06
C PHE A 4 35.78 -43.01 32.86
N GLN A 5 34.47 -42.93 33.15
CA GLN A 5 33.52 -42.26 32.28
C GLN A 5 33.67 -40.76 32.51
N ASP A 6 34.14 -40.06 31.49
CA ASP A 6 34.06 -38.61 31.47
C ASP A 6 32.60 -38.14 31.53
N PRO A 7 32.24 -37.23 32.42
CA PRO A 7 30.94 -36.59 32.35
C PRO A 7 30.90 -35.70 31.14
N GLU A 8 30.05 -36.03 30.18
CA GLU A 8 29.68 -35.12 29.08
C GLU A 8 29.29 -33.77 29.64
N ASN A 9 30.21 -32.83 29.51
CA ASN A 9 29.92 -31.40 29.63
C ASN A 9 28.97 -30.99 28.49
N SER A 10 27.69 -31.24 28.67
CA SER A 10 26.68 -30.57 27.85
C SER A 10 26.62 -29.09 28.25
N PHE A 11 27.65 -28.34 27.95
CA PHE A 11 27.51 -26.90 27.88
C PHE A 11 26.52 -26.60 26.78
N ILE A 12 25.34 -26.21 27.22
CA ILE A 12 24.32 -25.59 26.37
C ILE A 12 25.07 -24.55 25.52
N SER A 13 25.30 -24.85 24.27
CA SER A 13 25.78 -23.90 23.30
C SER A 13 24.63 -22.89 23.02
N LYS A 14 24.38 -22.00 23.99
CA LYS A 14 23.65 -20.80 23.71
C LYS A 14 24.46 -20.08 22.62
N ARG A 15 23.99 -20.16 21.38
CA ARG A 15 24.52 -19.31 20.35
C ARG A 15 24.30 -17.87 20.81
N ILE A 16 25.39 -17.22 21.17
CA ILE A 16 25.38 -15.80 21.46
C ILE A 16 25.17 -15.13 20.10
N ASN A 17 24.02 -14.52 19.88
CA ASN A 17 23.76 -13.72 18.70
C ASN A 17 24.62 -12.46 18.82
N LEU A 18 25.72 -12.46 18.10
CA LEU A 18 26.59 -11.31 17.98
C LEU A 18 25.94 -10.29 17.06
N GLY A 19 25.88 -9.03 17.47
CA GLY A 19 25.38 -7.94 16.62
C GLY A 19 26.25 -7.70 15.40
N LEU A 20 25.80 -6.84 14.47
CA LEU A 20 26.49 -6.45 13.24
C LEU A 20 27.95 -6.03 13.45
N ASP A 21 28.26 -5.40 14.58
CA ASP A 21 29.60 -4.93 14.92
C ASP A 21 30.63 -6.08 15.11
N LEU A 22 30.15 -7.29 15.39
CA LEU A 22 31.00 -8.45 15.68
C LEU A 22 30.95 -9.53 14.62
N GLN A 23 29.88 -9.60 13.84
CA GLN A 23 29.71 -10.60 12.76
C GLN A 23 29.94 -10.02 11.37
N GLY A 24 30.00 -8.70 11.24
CA GLY A 24 29.84 -8.03 9.95
C GLY A 24 28.40 -8.13 9.47
N GLY A 25 28.09 -7.43 8.40
CA GLY A 25 26.76 -7.46 7.79
C GLY A 25 26.36 -6.13 7.20
N SER A 26 25.16 -6.11 6.64
CA SER A 26 24.62 -4.91 6.00
C SER A 26 23.44 -4.36 6.75
N TYR A 27 23.32 -3.05 6.79
CA TYR A 27 22.10 -2.40 7.18
C TYR A 27 21.57 -1.53 6.03
N LEU A 28 20.25 -1.47 5.89
CA LEU A 28 19.57 -0.66 4.91
C LEU A 28 18.49 0.16 5.61
N LEU A 29 18.42 1.43 5.26
CA LEU A 29 17.30 2.28 5.63
C LEU A 29 16.42 2.47 4.40
N LEU A 30 15.25 1.84 4.40
CA LEU A 30 14.28 1.94 3.33
C LEU A 30 13.33 3.09 3.63
N GLU A 31 13.07 3.92 2.65
CA GLU A 31 12.07 4.98 2.73
C GLU A 31 10.87 4.62 1.87
N ILE A 32 9.68 4.82 2.43
CA ILE A 32 8.41 4.48 1.77
C ILE A 32 7.91 5.72 1.05
N ASP A 33 7.72 5.59 -0.26
CA ASP A 33 7.01 6.58 -1.05
C ASP A 33 5.51 6.39 -0.88
N ASN A 34 4.87 7.31 -0.16
CA ASN A 34 3.44 7.26 0.09
C ASN A 34 2.60 7.97 -0.98
N GLU A 35 3.23 8.71 -1.89
CA GLU A 35 2.49 9.48 -2.91
C GLU A 35 1.61 8.62 -3.82
N PRO A 36 2.07 7.47 -4.34
CA PRO A 36 1.22 6.58 -5.12
C PRO A 36 0.00 6.08 -4.36
N VAL A 37 0.15 5.79 -3.05
CA VAL A 37 -0.93 5.31 -2.20
C VAL A 37 -1.95 6.42 -1.93
N GLU A 38 -1.49 7.66 -1.70
CA GLU A 38 -2.35 8.84 -1.57
C GLU A 38 -3.20 9.05 -2.84
N ILE A 39 -2.56 9.02 -4.02
CA ILE A 39 -3.23 9.16 -5.31
C ILE A 39 -4.26 8.05 -5.52
N GLN A 40 -3.89 6.81 -5.25
CA GLN A 40 -4.81 5.67 -5.37
C GLN A 40 -6.00 5.79 -4.42
N LYS A 41 -5.78 6.26 -3.19
CA LYS A 41 -6.86 6.52 -2.24
C LYS A 41 -7.84 7.56 -2.77
N LEU A 42 -7.35 8.66 -3.34
CA LEU A 42 -8.19 9.68 -3.97
C LEU A 42 -8.99 9.11 -5.15
N GLN A 43 -8.37 8.30 -6.00
CA GLN A 43 -9.04 7.66 -7.15
C GLN A 43 -10.16 6.72 -6.70
N ASN A 44 -9.88 5.86 -5.71
CA ASN A 44 -10.85 4.94 -5.16
C ASN A 44 -12.02 5.71 -4.52
N THR A 45 -11.73 6.72 -3.71
CA THR A 45 -12.74 7.55 -3.08
C THR A 45 -13.60 8.29 -4.13
N THR A 46 -12.97 8.82 -5.19
CA THR A 46 -13.71 9.45 -6.31
C THR A 46 -14.70 8.48 -6.96
N THR A 47 -14.31 7.21 -7.10
CA THR A 47 -15.20 6.18 -7.65
C THR A 47 -16.36 5.89 -6.70
N VAL A 48 -16.09 5.78 -5.40
CA VAL A 48 -17.13 5.57 -4.38
C VAL A 48 -18.10 6.75 -4.33
N ILE A 49 -17.61 7.99 -4.36
CA ILE A 49 -18.44 9.21 -4.43
C ILE A 49 -19.34 9.17 -5.67
N ARG A 50 -18.80 8.84 -6.83
CA ARG A 50 -19.57 8.76 -8.08
C ARG A 50 -20.70 7.75 -7.99
N ASN A 51 -20.43 6.59 -7.46
CA ASN A 51 -21.44 5.54 -7.29
C ASN A 51 -22.51 5.98 -6.30
N PHE A 52 -22.12 6.52 -5.15
CA PHE A 52 -23.04 7.07 -4.15
C PHE A 52 -23.99 8.13 -4.74
N LEU A 53 -23.47 9.13 -5.43
CA LEU A 53 -24.26 10.19 -6.02
C LEU A 53 -25.25 9.65 -7.06
N LYS A 54 -24.83 8.65 -7.87
CA LYS A 54 -25.70 7.97 -8.83
C LYS A 54 -26.80 7.17 -8.15
N ASP A 55 -26.47 6.37 -7.15
CA ASP A 55 -27.41 5.52 -6.42
C ASP A 55 -28.47 6.36 -5.70
N LYS A 56 -28.07 7.49 -5.16
CA LYS A 56 -28.98 8.48 -4.54
C LYS A 56 -29.71 9.38 -5.55
N LYS A 57 -29.44 9.20 -6.86
CA LYS A 57 -29.99 10.04 -7.95
C LYS A 57 -29.72 11.53 -7.77
N ILE A 58 -28.55 11.86 -7.20
CA ILE A 58 -28.07 13.23 -7.01
C ILE A 58 -27.34 13.65 -8.27
N SER A 59 -27.78 14.74 -8.89
CA SER A 59 -27.11 15.30 -10.07
C SER A 59 -25.86 16.07 -9.63
N PHE A 60 -24.76 15.83 -10.31
CA PHE A 60 -23.47 16.46 -10.03
C PHE A 60 -22.68 16.74 -11.31
N ASN A 61 -21.74 17.67 -11.23
CA ASN A 61 -20.80 18.02 -12.29
C ASN A 61 -19.37 18.05 -11.75
N ASP A 62 -18.41 18.00 -12.68
CA ASP A 62 -16.98 18.26 -12.44
C ASP A 62 -16.31 17.37 -11.38
N LEU A 63 -16.77 16.12 -11.22
CA LEU A 63 -16.12 15.19 -10.30
C LEU A 63 -14.75 14.77 -10.85
N ARG A 64 -13.70 15.34 -10.28
CA ARG A 64 -12.31 15.12 -10.66
C ARG A 64 -11.36 15.24 -9.47
N ILE A 65 -10.14 14.77 -9.66
CA ILE A 65 -9.02 15.02 -8.75
C ILE A 65 -8.24 16.21 -9.31
N GLN A 66 -8.01 17.19 -8.47
CA GLN A 66 -7.23 18.38 -8.77
C GLN A 66 -6.34 18.73 -7.57
N ASP A 67 -5.03 18.87 -7.79
CA ASP A 67 -4.06 19.25 -6.74
C ASP A 67 -4.18 18.41 -5.44
N LYS A 68 -4.24 17.08 -5.59
CA LYS A 68 -4.42 16.12 -4.49
C LYS A 68 -5.72 16.32 -3.69
N THR A 69 -6.72 16.97 -4.28
CA THR A 69 -8.07 17.10 -3.72
C THR A 69 -9.12 16.51 -4.66
N ILE A 70 -10.22 16.04 -4.10
CA ILE A 70 -11.39 15.61 -4.89
C ILE A 70 -12.33 16.80 -4.94
N VAL A 71 -12.70 17.20 -6.14
CA VAL A 71 -13.59 18.35 -6.37
C VAL A 71 -14.82 17.89 -7.16
N PHE A 72 -16.01 18.32 -6.74
CA PHE A 72 -17.24 18.16 -7.52
C PHE A 72 -18.29 19.20 -7.10
N THR A 73 -19.28 19.42 -7.97
CA THR A 73 -20.37 20.35 -7.72
C THR A 73 -21.70 19.60 -7.68
N VAL A 74 -22.48 19.78 -6.64
CA VAL A 74 -23.81 19.21 -6.48
C VAL A 74 -24.84 20.14 -7.11
N LEU A 75 -25.69 19.59 -7.99
CA LEU A 75 -26.75 20.34 -8.61
C LEU A 75 -28.06 20.19 -7.80
N LYS A 76 -28.94 21.18 -7.93
CA LYS A 76 -30.18 21.28 -7.17
C LYS A 76 -29.92 21.45 -5.63
N ASN A 77 -30.97 21.31 -4.84
CA ASN A 77 -30.91 21.55 -3.37
C ASN A 77 -30.57 20.29 -2.58
N ASN A 78 -29.52 19.58 -3.00
CA ASN A 78 -29.07 18.34 -2.33
C ASN A 78 -27.76 18.53 -1.54
N THR A 79 -27.29 19.77 -1.39
CA THR A 79 -26.02 20.08 -0.72
C THR A 79 -26.02 19.58 0.70
N ASP A 80 -27.07 19.91 1.48
CA ASP A 80 -27.18 19.53 2.89
C ASP A 80 -27.22 17.99 3.09
N LEU A 81 -27.87 17.28 2.17
CA LEU A 81 -27.92 15.81 2.19
C LEU A 81 -26.52 15.22 1.96
N VAL A 82 -25.79 15.76 1.00
CA VAL A 82 -24.44 15.28 0.67
C VAL A 82 -23.48 15.64 1.80
N GLU A 83 -23.56 16.86 2.34
CA GLU A 83 -22.77 17.30 3.48
C GLU A 83 -22.99 16.39 4.70
N ALA A 84 -24.23 16.16 5.08
CA ALA A 84 -24.58 15.30 6.20
C ALA A 84 -23.97 13.90 6.05
N PHE A 85 -23.93 13.36 4.82
CA PHE A 85 -23.36 12.05 4.55
C PHE A 85 -21.83 12.01 4.70
N PHE A 86 -21.14 13.08 4.33
CA PHE A 86 -19.69 13.16 4.50
C PHE A 86 -19.26 13.41 5.95
N LEU A 87 -20.11 14.07 6.75
CA LEU A 87 -19.84 14.39 8.14
C LEU A 87 -20.36 13.34 9.12
N ASP A 88 -21.12 12.35 8.63
CA ASP A 88 -21.57 11.23 9.45
C ASP A 88 -20.38 10.37 9.87
N LYS A 89 -20.31 10.02 11.16
CA LYS A 89 -19.27 9.14 11.71
C LYS A 89 -19.34 7.71 11.17
N GLU A 90 -20.50 7.28 10.72
CA GLU A 90 -20.75 5.98 10.11
C GLU A 90 -20.54 6.02 8.57
N SER A 91 -20.08 7.14 8.04
CA SER A 91 -19.87 7.30 6.60
C SER A 91 -18.82 6.33 6.07
N VAL A 92 -19.20 5.50 5.11
CA VAL A 92 -18.27 4.62 4.38
C VAL A 92 -17.41 5.38 3.37
N ILE A 93 -17.82 6.60 2.97
CA ILE A 93 -17.12 7.43 2.00
C ILE A 93 -16.02 8.24 2.69
N ASN A 94 -16.32 8.74 3.88
CA ASN A 94 -15.40 9.55 4.70
C ASN A 94 -15.26 8.92 6.10
N PRO A 95 -14.51 7.82 6.24
CA PRO A 95 -14.36 7.12 7.50
C PRO A 95 -13.94 8.03 8.64
N TYR A 96 -14.56 7.82 9.82
CA TYR A 96 -14.23 8.55 11.03
C TYR A 96 -13.29 7.75 11.92
N TYR A 97 -12.19 8.36 12.32
CA TYR A 97 -11.20 7.76 13.21
C TYR A 97 -11.47 8.19 14.66
N ASN A 98 -12.05 7.31 15.45
CA ASN A 98 -12.40 7.58 16.84
C ASN A 98 -11.20 8.00 17.70
N GLN A 99 -10.04 7.40 17.45
CA GLN A 99 -8.79 7.70 18.15
C GLN A 99 -8.31 9.14 17.96
N TYR A 100 -8.60 9.73 16.80
CA TYR A 100 -8.21 11.10 16.45
C TYR A 100 -9.36 12.10 16.51
N LYS A 101 -10.59 11.63 16.69
CA LYS A 101 -11.82 12.43 16.58
C LYS A 101 -11.89 13.22 15.27
N SER A 102 -11.50 12.62 14.19
CA SER A 102 -11.38 13.24 12.86
C SER A 102 -11.81 12.28 11.76
N HIS A 103 -12.32 12.82 10.67
CA HIS A 103 -12.57 12.08 9.45
C HIS A 103 -11.30 11.91 8.61
N GLN A 104 -11.33 10.98 7.67
CA GLN A 104 -10.24 10.74 6.72
C GLN A 104 -10.02 11.93 5.79
N PHE A 105 -11.10 12.60 5.38
CA PHE A 105 -11.07 13.78 4.55
C PHE A 105 -11.64 14.98 5.29
N ASP A 106 -10.98 16.11 5.14
CA ASP A 106 -11.55 17.42 5.45
C ASP A 106 -12.43 17.84 4.29
N VAL A 107 -13.64 18.31 4.59
CA VAL A 107 -14.65 18.70 3.60
C VAL A 107 -14.86 20.20 3.68
N THR A 108 -14.63 20.90 2.60
CA THR A 108 -14.94 22.31 2.44
C THR A 108 -16.04 22.47 1.38
N ILE A 109 -17.02 23.30 1.64
CA ILE A 109 -18.15 23.55 0.73
C ILE A 109 -18.18 25.03 0.39
N GLU A 110 -18.09 25.34 -0.89
CA GLU A 110 -18.18 26.68 -1.45
C GLU A 110 -19.30 26.71 -2.48
N ASP A 111 -20.39 27.39 -2.21
CA ASP A 111 -21.58 27.47 -3.10
C ASP A 111 -22.04 26.08 -3.46
N LYS A 112 -22.12 25.12 -3.38
CA LYS A 112 -22.45 23.75 -3.88
C LYS A 112 -21.25 22.98 -4.40
N LYS A 113 -20.06 23.57 -4.41
CA LYS A 113 -18.82 22.91 -4.76
C LYS A 113 -18.21 22.27 -3.51
N PHE A 114 -18.04 20.98 -3.57
CA PHE A 114 -17.36 20.18 -2.55
C PHE A 114 -15.89 20.04 -2.89
N ILE A 115 -15.04 20.29 -1.91
CA ILE A 115 -13.60 20.12 -1.99
C ILE A 115 -13.19 19.21 -0.82
N LEU A 116 -12.69 18.02 -1.14
CA LEU A 116 -12.23 17.04 -0.17
C LEU A 116 -10.70 16.92 -0.25
N SER A 117 -10.03 17.19 0.84
CA SER A 117 -8.59 16.95 1.01
C SER A 117 -8.34 15.88 2.07
N LEU A 118 -7.29 15.10 1.90
CA LEU A 118 -6.89 14.19 2.97
C LEU A 118 -6.58 14.98 4.23
N SER A 119 -7.25 14.66 5.33
CA SER A 119 -6.99 15.29 6.62
C SER A 119 -5.59 14.91 7.13
N LYS A 120 -5.07 15.66 8.10
CA LYS A 120 -3.82 15.31 8.78
C LYS A 120 -3.81 13.85 9.27
N TYR A 121 -4.93 13.41 9.82
CA TYR A 121 -5.05 12.05 10.37
C TYR A 121 -5.30 11.01 9.28
N GLY A 122 -5.98 11.38 8.20
CA GLY A 122 -6.08 10.56 7.00
C GLY A 122 -4.72 10.25 6.40
N LEU A 123 -3.83 11.25 6.34
CA LEU A 123 -2.44 11.06 5.91
C LEU A 123 -1.63 10.19 6.87
N ILE A 124 -1.82 10.34 8.19
CA ILE A 124 -1.15 9.50 9.20
C ILE A 124 -1.57 8.04 9.02
N GLU A 125 -2.86 7.76 8.86
CA GLU A 125 -3.37 6.40 8.65
C GLU A 125 -2.83 5.76 7.36
N ILE A 126 -2.78 6.51 6.26
CA ILE A 126 -2.17 6.02 5.02
C ILE A 126 -0.70 5.66 5.25
N LYS A 127 0.08 6.54 5.88
CA LYS A 127 1.50 6.30 6.14
C LYS A 127 1.73 5.10 7.06
N THR A 128 0.93 4.98 8.11
CA THR A 128 1.03 3.86 9.06
C THR A 128 0.70 2.54 8.37
N SER A 129 -0.41 2.49 7.64
CA SER A 129 -0.81 1.30 6.89
C SER A 129 0.21 0.90 5.83
N SER A 130 0.72 1.87 5.06
CA SER A 130 1.77 1.62 4.06
C SER A 130 3.05 1.10 4.70
N GLN A 131 3.43 1.62 5.88
CA GLN A 131 4.60 1.15 6.61
C GLN A 131 4.42 -0.27 7.14
N ASP A 132 3.21 -0.63 7.62
CA ASP A 132 2.90 -1.98 8.06
C ASP A 132 2.98 -2.99 6.91
N GLN A 133 2.37 -2.66 5.78
CA GLN A 133 2.42 -3.50 4.57
C GLN A 133 3.85 -3.65 4.05
N ALA A 134 4.60 -2.55 3.98
CA ALA A 134 5.99 -2.58 3.54
C ALA A 134 6.86 -3.43 4.48
N LEU A 135 6.64 -3.36 5.79
CA LEU A 135 7.33 -4.19 6.78
C LEU A 135 7.11 -5.68 6.52
N GLU A 136 5.87 -6.10 6.28
CA GLU A 136 5.53 -7.49 5.99
C GLU A 136 6.12 -7.98 4.67
N ILE A 137 6.14 -7.11 3.64
CA ILE A 137 6.78 -7.43 2.35
C ILE A 137 8.29 -7.61 2.54
N VAL A 138 8.93 -6.71 3.26
CA VAL A 138 10.37 -6.76 3.53
C VAL A 138 10.71 -8.03 4.32
N ARG A 139 9.95 -8.39 5.35
CA ARG A 139 10.15 -9.63 6.12
C ARG A 139 10.14 -10.85 5.21
N ARG A 140 9.06 -11.02 4.43
CA ARG A 140 8.95 -12.18 3.51
C ARG A 140 10.13 -12.28 2.56
N ARG A 141 10.58 -11.17 2.00
CA ARG A 141 11.71 -11.17 1.06
C ARG A 141 13.05 -11.46 1.74
N VAL A 142 13.24 -10.99 2.94
CA VAL A 142 14.43 -11.27 3.74
C VAL A 142 14.46 -12.74 4.15
N ASP A 143 13.32 -13.32 4.51
CA ASP A 143 13.18 -14.73 4.85
C ASP A 143 13.49 -15.64 3.63
N GLU A 144 13.09 -15.25 2.43
CA GLU A 144 13.41 -15.96 1.17
C GLU A 144 14.92 -16.06 0.90
N VAL A 145 15.70 -15.12 1.42
CA VAL A 145 17.17 -15.11 1.28
C VAL A 145 17.84 -16.06 2.28
N GLY A 146 17.11 -16.51 3.30
CA GLY A 146 17.63 -17.43 4.31
C GLY A 146 18.65 -16.78 5.25
N THR A 147 18.51 -15.48 5.54
CA THR A 147 19.38 -14.79 6.51
C THR A 147 19.11 -15.27 7.92
N ASN A 148 20.17 -15.47 8.67
CA ASN A 148 20.06 -15.80 10.09
C ASN A 148 19.67 -14.54 10.90
N GLU A 149 18.50 -14.59 11.54
CA GLU A 149 18.03 -13.60 12.52
C GLU A 149 18.09 -12.14 12.03
N PRO A 150 17.36 -11.80 10.94
CA PRO A 150 17.29 -10.42 10.49
C PRO A 150 16.56 -9.56 11.52
N ASN A 151 17.04 -8.33 11.72
CA ASN A 151 16.34 -7.34 12.52
C ASN A 151 15.67 -6.30 11.62
N ILE A 152 14.33 -6.26 11.65
CA ILE A 152 13.54 -5.39 10.78
C ILE A 152 12.63 -4.53 11.65
N LEU A 153 12.89 -3.22 11.66
CA LEU A 153 12.27 -2.26 12.56
C LEU A 153 11.69 -1.06 11.82
N LYS A 154 10.53 -0.58 12.29
CA LYS A 154 10.01 0.71 11.87
C LYS A 154 10.89 1.84 12.40
N ARG A 155 11.14 2.87 11.57
CA ARG A 155 11.83 4.10 11.93
C ARG A 155 11.03 5.32 11.50
N GLY A 156 10.51 6.06 12.49
CA GLY A 156 9.59 7.17 12.20
C GLY A 156 8.32 6.67 11.48
N ASN A 157 7.73 7.51 10.64
CA ASN A 157 6.42 7.27 10.03
C ASN A 157 6.48 6.73 8.59
N ASN A 158 7.68 6.67 7.99
CA ASN A 158 7.85 6.32 6.58
C ASN A 158 9.11 5.51 6.28
N ARG A 159 9.83 5.02 7.29
CA ARG A 159 11.09 4.30 7.08
C ARG A 159 11.11 2.96 7.79
N ILE A 160 11.85 2.03 7.21
CA ILE A 160 12.10 0.69 7.76
C ILE A 160 13.61 0.50 7.80
N LEU A 161 14.14 0.15 8.96
CA LEU A 161 15.51 -0.28 9.13
C LEU A 161 15.58 -1.79 8.98
N VAL A 162 16.49 -2.26 8.13
CA VAL A 162 16.74 -3.68 7.90
C VAL A 162 18.22 -3.95 8.22
N GLU A 163 18.46 -4.81 9.20
CA GLU A 163 19.78 -5.25 9.61
C GLU A 163 19.93 -6.72 9.29
N LEU A 164 20.97 -7.08 8.54
CA LEU A 164 21.20 -8.44 8.02
C LEU A 164 22.59 -8.91 8.44
N PRO A 165 22.72 -9.58 9.60
CA PRO A 165 23.99 -10.10 10.06
C PRO A 165 24.55 -11.15 9.10
N GLY A 166 25.86 -11.11 8.83
CA GLY A 166 26.54 -12.07 7.97
C GLY A 166 26.30 -11.92 6.46
N LEU A 167 25.60 -10.87 6.03
CA LEU A 167 25.38 -10.55 4.63
C LEU A 167 26.13 -9.26 4.27
N ASP A 168 27.27 -9.41 3.59
CA ASP A 168 28.18 -8.29 3.28
C ASP A 168 27.95 -7.64 1.91
N ASP A 169 26.90 -8.09 1.17
CA ASP A 169 26.56 -7.55 -0.16
C ASP A 169 25.29 -6.70 -0.14
N PRO A 170 25.39 -5.37 0.09
CA PRO A 170 24.25 -4.46 0.10
C PRO A 170 23.55 -4.36 -1.26
N MET A 171 24.27 -4.59 -2.37
CA MET A 171 23.71 -4.50 -3.72
C MET A 171 22.79 -5.67 -4.02
N ARG A 172 23.15 -6.86 -3.57
CA ARG A 172 22.31 -8.05 -3.67
C ARG A 172 21.02 -7.86 -2.89
N ILE A 173 21.11 -7.33 -1.67
CA ILE A 173 19.94 -7.07 -0.81
C ILE A 173 19.07 -5.99 -1.45
N LYS A 174 19.65 -4.90 -1.96
CA LYS A 174 18.91 -3.86 -2.67
C LYS A 174 18.17 -4.41 -3.88
N SER A 175 18.78 -5.31 -4.65
CA SER A 175 18.13 -5.93 -5.81
C SER A 175 16.96 -6.83 -5.42
N LEU A 176 17.05 -7.53 -4.29
CA LEU A 176 15.98 -8.40 -3.77
C LEU A 176 14.80 -7.58 -3.22
N LEU A 177 15.09 -6.53 -2.47
CA LEU A 177 14.06 -5.66 -1.90
C LEU A 177 13.43 -4.73 -2.94
N GLY A 178 14.19 -4.35 -3.97
CA GLY A 178 13.76 -3.42 -5.02
C GLY A 178 12.85 -4.01 -6.08
N LYS A 179 12.70 -5.34 -6.16
CA LYS A 179 11.78 -5.98 -7.11
C LYS A 179 10.34 -5.83 -6.62
N THR A 180 9.68 -4.76 -7.01
CA THR A 180 8.24 -4.57 -6.77
C THR A 180 7.46 -5.19 -7.93
N ALA A 181 6.84 -6.35 -7.69
CA ALA A 181 5.82 -6.85 -8.58
C ALA A 181 4.47 -6.26 -8.16
N ASN A 182 3.94 -5.35 -8.96
CA ASN A 182 2.59 -4.82 -8.77
C ASN A 182 1.62 -5.72 -9.54
N LEU A 183 0.88 -6.56 -8.83
CA LEU A 183 -0.17 -7.36 -9.45
C LEU A 183 -1.42 -6.49 -9.61
N THR A 184 -1.78 -6.23 -10.86
CA THR A 184 -3.00 -5.50 -11.19
C THR A 184 -3.82 -6.30 -12.20
N PHE A 185 -5.14 -6.32 -12.01
CA PHE A 185 -6.08 -6.91 -12.96
C PHE A 185 -6.77 -5.78 -13.72
N ARG A 186 -6.75 -5.88 -15.05
CA ARG A 186 -7.33 -4.88 -15.96
C ARG A 186 -8.09 -5.58 -17.06
N PHE A 187 -9.13 -4.95 -17.60
CA PHE A 187 -9.82 -5.49 -18.77
C PHE A 187 -8.96 -5.38 -20.01
N VAL A 188 -8.90 -6.45 -20.77
CA VAL A 188 -8.35 -6.45 -22.13
C VAL A 188 -9.43 -5.91 -23.07
N THR A 189 -9.08 -4.95 -23.91
CA THR A 189 -10.00 -4.34 -24.90
C THR A 189 -9.74 -4.97 -26.25
N GLN A 190 -10.79 -5.50 -26.86
CA GLN A 190 -10.68 -6.12 -28.19
C GLN A 190 -10.74 -5.11 -29.34
N ASN A 191 -11.14 -3.86 -29.07
CA ASN A 191 -11.26 -2.82 -30.07
C ASN A 191 -10.03 -1.93 -30.11
N ASN A 192 -9.25 -2.03 -31.19
CA ASN A 192 -8.10 -1.16 -31.46
C ASN A 192 -8.46 0.33 -31.71
N ASN A 193 -9.74 0.69 -31.71
CA ASN A 193 -10.19 2.07 -32.02
C ASN A 193 -10.44 2.95 -30.78
N ASP A 194 -10.50 2.38 -29.58
CA ASP A 194 -10.70 3.15 -28.36
C ASP A 194 -9.35 3.45 -27.68
N THR A 195 -8.66 4.47 -28.19
CA THR A 195 -7.40 4.94 -27.57
C THR A 195 -7.62 5.73 -26.29
N PHE A 196 -8.85 6.12 -25.99
CA PHE A 196 -9.16 6.90 -24.79
C PHE A 196 -9.36 5.99 -23.57
N GLY A 197 -8.47 6.13 -22.59
CA GLY A 197 -8.55 5.33 -21.34
C GLY A 197 -7.96 3.92 -21.44
N THR A 198 -7.21 3.63 -22.52
CA THR A 198 -6.48 2.37 -22.69
C THR A 198 -4.98 2.62 -22.80
N GLU A 199 -4.18 1.59 -22.57
CA GLU A 199 -2.75 1.57 -22.80
C GLU A 199 -2.32 0.21 -23.34
N MET A 200 -1.22 0.19 -24.07
CA MET A 200 -0.64 -1.04 -24.61
C MET A 200 0.36 -1.60 -23.62
N ILE A 201 0.22 -2.89 -23.31
CA ILE A 201 1.15 -3.62 -22.46
C ILE A 201 1.81 -4.71 -23.30
N GLN A 202 3.12 -4.78 -23.23
CA GLN A 202 3.91 -5.83 -23.87
C GLN A 202 4.02 -7.03 -22.92
N PHE A 203 3.83 -8.23 -23.46
CA PHE A 203 4.04 -9.47 -22.70
C PHE A 203 5.52 -9.72 -22.45
N GLU A 204 5.84 -10.56 -21.46
CA GLU A 204 7.21 -10.90 -21.08
C GLU A 204 7.97 -11.62 -22.22
N ASP A 205 7.25 -12.28 -23.14
CA ASP A 205 7.81 -12.89 -24.34
C ASP A 205 8.37 -11.87 -25.35
N GLY A 206 8.07 -10.59 -25.18
CA GLY A 206 8.48 -9.49 -26.06
C GLY A 206 7.87 -9.52 -27.46
N MET A 207 7.02 -10.53 -27.78
CA MET A 207 6.43 -10.74 -29.11
C MET A 207 4.94 -10.42 -29.15
N SER A 208 4.28 -10.44 -28.01
CA SER A 208 2.84 -10.23 -27.91
C SER A 208 2.52 -8.94 -27.16
N GLU A 209 1.48 -8.23 -27.60
CA GLU A 209 1.00 -7.00 -26.99
C GLU A 209 -0.51 -7.10 -26.75
N ALA A 210 -0.99 -6.46 -25.68
CA ALA A 210 -2.41 -6.36 -25.41
C ALA A 210 -2.81 -4.93 -25.07
N MET A 211 -3.92 -4.48 -25.63
CA MET A 211 -4.55 -3.22 -25.25
C MET A 211 -5.37 -3.45 -23.98
N VAL A 212 -5.03 -2.76 -22.93
CA VAL A 212 -5.71 -2.89 -21.63
C VAL A 212 -6.26 -1.56 -21.15
N SER A 213 -7.33 -1.62 -20.37
CA SER A 213 -7.87 -0.44 -19.72
C SER A 213 -6.85 0.15 -18.74
N LYS A 214 -6.66 1.46 -18.73
CA LYS A 214 -5.89 2.17 -17.69
C LYS A 214 -6.52 2.02 -16.30
N ARG A 215 -7.83 1.72 -16.26
CA ARG A 215 -8.55 1.49 -15.01
C ARG A 215 -8.16 0.13 -14.44
N ILE A 216 -7.55 0.14 -13.26
CA ILE A 216 -7.29 -1.05 -12.47
C ILE A 216 -8.60 -1.51 -11.84
N ILE A 217 -8.94 -2.81 -11.99
CA ILE A 217 -10.16 -3.40 -11.45
C ILE A 217 -9.90 -3.96 -10.06
N LEU A 218 -8.80 -4.70 -9.93
CA LEU A 218 -8.34 -5.30 -8.69
C LEU A 218 -6.83 -5.13 -8.58
N ASN A 219 -6.37 -4.92 -7.37
CA ASN A 219 -4.95 -4.94 -7.00
C ASN A 219 -4.62 -6.24 -6.28
N GLY A 220 -3.33 -6.59 -6.22
CA GLY A 220 -2.86 -7.73 -5.44
C GLY A 220 -3.26 -7.69 -3.96
N GLU A 221 -3.51 -6.51 -3.41
CA GLU A 221 -4.04 -6.32 -2.05
C GLU A 221 -5.44 -6.93 -1.85
N ASN A 222 -6.21 -7.09 -2.92
CA ASN A 222 -7.54 -7.72 -2.90
C ASN A 222 -7.47 -9.24 -3.02
N LEU A 223 -6.29 -9.81 -3.26
CA LEU A 223 -6.08 -11.24 -3.41
C LEU A 223 -5.88 -11.87 -2.02
N LEU A 224 -6.83 -12.70 -1.59
CA LEU A 224 -6.75 -13.41 -0.31
C LEU A 224 -5.99 -14.72 -0.44
N ASP A 225 -6.12 -15.42 -1.57
CA ASP A 225 -5.46 -16.68 -1.85
C ASP A 225 -5.34 -16.92 -3.36
N ALA A 226 -4.31 -17.63 -3.79
CA ALA A 226 -4.12 -18.07 -5.18
C ALA A 226 -3.57 -19.49 -5.18
N GLN A 227 -4.37 -20.45 -5.61
CA GLN A 227 -3.96 -21.85 -5.72
C GLN A 227 -3.93 -22.28 -7.19
N PRO A 228 -2.86 -22.97 -7.65
CA PRO A 228 -2.85 -23.53 -8.97
C PRO A 228 -3.86 -24.68 -9.05
N GLN A 229 -4.79 -24.62 -10.00
CA GLN A 229 -5.61 -25.78 -10.37
C GLN A 229 -4.83 -26.58 -11.42
N MET A 230 -4.60 -27.85 -11.09
CA MET A 230 -4.09 -28.84 -12.05
C MET A 230 -5.24 -29.40 -12.91
#